data_2d8d458a5d5bfee53cadc425db1d4505
#
_entry.id   2d8d458a5d5bfee53cadc425db1d4505
#
_cell.length_a   1.000
_cell.length_b   1.000
_cell.length_c   1.000
_cell.angle_alpha   90.00
_cell.angle_beta   90.00
_cell.angle_gamma   90.00
#
_symmetry.space_group_name_H-M   'P 1'
#
loop_
_entity.id
_entity.type
_entity.pdbx_description
1 polymer ?
#
loop_
_entity_poly.entity_id
_entity_poly.type
_entity_poly.pdbx_seq_one_letter_code
_entity_poly.pdbx_strand_id
1 'polypeptide(L)'
;MTPINLCLIPHFAELNSWQPSDVAVIMYTSGSTGKPKGVVMKHSNLVAGIAGMVTNVELREAEERFVSYLPLAHILALQIENVMLSVGATLCYTDARQLATAMPKYQPTIFAGVPKVWEILQAALEKKIDKGPAPLKVIFSVLLNFKMLMLSHGLDTPVANQFFGVISSKVFGRKDIQFGVTGGGPMSASLQLFCRSVFNCPIIQGYALTETCVGGCFQSLKDTRPGVVGPPVPCLEIVLQSEPDFKDSGGLSYLQTDTVGAKGEPVIGRGEICMRGPCISAGYYKLPDKTKEDYDEEGYFHTGDIGQFTADGCIQVVDRKKNLVKLKGGEYVAVEAMETAFASSPYSEALCVIANGDLDGPLAIVCTENHALEKWAKGAGISFASVRELADKKEARQEVVKSFIAAGKEAGLSKLELRIKDCVLSTDTQWLPGKGMTASMKLDRKKILEMYEKEVKAMYERNGVKISS
;
A
#
# COMPACT_ATOMS: atom_id res chain seq x y z
N MET A 1 15.23 -33.92 -5.99
CA MET A 1 16.41 -33.33 -5.34
C MET A 1 16.47 -33.90 -3.94
N THR A 2 17.53 -34.60 -3.60
CA THR A 2 17.74 -35.18 -2.27
C THR A 2 17.83 -34.04 -1.24
N PRO A 3 17.19 -34.11 -0.08
CA PRO A 3 17.35 -33.09 0.95
C PRO A 3 18.81 -33.02 1.38
N ILE A 4 19.38 -31.84 1.34
CA ILE A 4 20.72 -31.57 1.84
C ILE A 4 20.67 -31.78 3.35
N ASN A 5 21.33 -32.82 3.83
CA ASN A 5 21.41 -33.12 5.26
C ASN A 5 22.40 -32.14 5.90
N LEU A 6 21.90 -31.03 6.41
CA LEU A 6 22.69 -29.95 7.04
C LEU A 6 23.52 -30.40 8.25
N CYS A 7 23.20 -31.57 8.81
CA CYS A 7 23.98 -32.18 9.91
C CYS A 7 25.41 -32.66 9.55
N LEU A 8 25.82 -32.60 8.28
CA LEU A 8 27.13 -33.08 7.83
C LEU A 8 28.16 -31.96 7.60
N ILE A 9 27.87 -30.71 7.96
CA ILE A 9 28.86 -29.64 7.87
C ILE A 9 29.66 -29.61 9.19
N PRO A 10 30.95 -29.95 9.20
CA PRO A 10 31.75 -30.09 10.43
C PRO A 10 31.89 -28.83 11.29
N HIS A 11 31.61 -27.65 10.73
CA HIS A 11 31.70 -26.35 11.41
C HIS A 11 30.37 -25.81 11.95
N PHE A 12 29.30 -26.58 11.91
CA PHE A 12 27.98 -26.11 12.44
C PHE A 12 28.02 -25.89 13.97
N ALA A 13 28.95 -26.57 14.68
CA ALA A 13 29.11 -26.39 16.12
C ALA A 13 29.75 -25.02 16.49
N GLU A 14 30.57 -24.45 15.60
CA GLU A 14 31.15 -23.12 15.79
C GLU A 14 30.19 -21.98 15.45
N LEU A 15 29.17 -22.24 14.64
CA LEU A 15 28.10 -21.29 14.32
C LEU A 15 27.06 -21.14 15.46
N ASN A 16 27.09 -22.00 16.47
CA ASN A 16 26.20 -21.96 17.65
C ASN A 16 26.55 -20.86 18.67
N SER A 17 27.40 -19.89 18.33
CA SER A 17 27.73 -18.77 19.22
C SER A 17 26.83 -17.53 19.06
N TRP A 18 25.89 -17.50 18.10
CA TRP A 18 25.02 -16.38 17.90
C TRP A 18 24.04 -16.19 19.06
N GLN A 19 24.06 -14.98 19.61
CA GLN A 19 23.16 -14.61 20.71
C GLN A 19 21.93 -13.88 20.17
N PRO A 20 20.77 -13.95 20.84
CA PRO A 20 19.59 -13.18 20.48
C PRO A 20 19.83 -11.65 20.38
N SER A 21 20.83 -11.16 21.13
CA SER A 21 21.24 -9.76 21.14
C SER A 21 22.13 -9.34 19.98
N ASP A 22 22.68 -10.29 19.23
CA ASP A 22 23.59 -10.00 18.12
C ASP A 22 22.82 -9.37 16.96
N VAL A 23 23.52 -8.49 16.21
CA VAL A 23 22.96 -7.86 15.03
C VAL A 23 22.81 -8.88 13.91
N ALA A 24 21.59 -9.14 13.50
CA ALA A 24 21.28 -10.04 12.40
C ALA A 24 21.34 -9.34 11.05
N VAL A 25 20.76 -8.14 10.95
CA VAL A 25 20.62 -7.39 9.69
C VAL A 25 20.70 -5.89 9.97
N ILE A 26 21.32 -5.15 9.06
CA ILE A 26 21.17 -3.69 8.93
C ILE A 26 20.46 -3.44 7.59
N MET A 27 19.24 -2.94 7.66
CA MET A 27 18.42 -2.71 6.47
C MET A 27 18.21 -1.21 6.24
N TYR A 28 18.54 -0.75 5.04
CA TYR A 28 18.45 0.67 4.72
C TYR A 28 17.05 1.05 4.24
N THR A 29 16.53 2.14 4.82
CA THR A 29 15.28 2.76 4.40
C THR A 29 15.53 4.15 3.82
N SER A 30 14.65 4.61 2.91
CA SER A 30 14.69 5.99 2.44
C SER A 30 14.30 6.93 3.57
N GLY A 31 15.29 7.62 4.15
CA GLY A 31 15.04 8.61 5.19
C GLY A 31 14.18 9.78 4.69
N SER A 32 13.38 10.37 5.57
CA SER A 32 12.62 11.61 5.30
C SER A 32 13.52 12.80 4.92
N THR A 33 14.78 12.77 5.35
CA THR A 33 15.81 13.79 5.06
C THR A 33 16.57 13.54 3.76
N GLY A 34 16.19 12.52 2.97
CA GLY A 34 16.84 12.18 1.70
C GLY A 34 18.07 11.27 1.81
N LYS A 35 18.69 11.13 2.98
CA LYS A 35 19.78 10.16 3.19
C LYS A 35 19.20 8.84 3.74
N PRO A 36 19.62 7.67 3.19
CA PRO A 36 19.17 6.39 3.71
C PRO A 36 19.59 6.19 5.18
N LYS A 37 18.68 5.61 5.99
CA LYS A 37 18.93 5.23 7.38
C LYS A 37 19.06 3.72 7.47
N GLY A 38 20.12 3.21 8.09
CA GLY A 38 20.30 1.78 8.34
C GLY A 38 19.65 1.34 9.65
N VAL A 39 18.53 0.64 9.57
CA VAL A 39 17.81 0.08 10.72
C VAL A 39 18.55 -1.14 11.24
N VAL A 40 18.93 -1.14 12.53
CA VAL A 40 19.69 -2.22 13.18
C VAL A 40 18.74 -3.23 13.79
N MET A 41 18.70 -4.43 13.26
CA MET A 41 17.83 -5.51 13.72
C MET A 41 18.66 -6.63 14.36
N LYS A 42 18.28 -7.02 15.56
CA LYS A 42 18.85 -8.16 16.27
C LYS A 42 18.13 -9.46 15.88
N HIS A 43 18.76 -10.61 16.12
CA HIS A 43 18.11 -11.90 15.93
C HIS A 43 16.79 -12.00 16.72
N SER A 44 16.79 -11.53 17.98
CA SER A 44 15.59 -11.48 18.82
C SER A 44 14.45 -10.66 18.20
N ASN A 45 14.75 -9.52 17.55
CA ASN A 45 13.72 -8.68 16.92
C ASN A 45 13.04 -9.39 15.74
N LEU A 46 13.86 -10.04 14.87
CA LEU A 46 13.34 -10.80 13.74
C LEU A 46 12.47 -11.97 14.19
N VAL A 47 12.93 -12.74 15.18
CA VAL A 47 12.18 -13.89 15.72
C VAL A 47 10.86 -13.44 16.35
N ALA A 48 10.85 -12.32 17.09
CA ALA A 48 9.63 -11.78 17.67
C ALA A 48 8.62 -11.34 16.60
N GLY A 49 9.09 -10.70 15.52
CA GLY A 49 8.25 -10.33 14.37
C GLY A 49 7.65 -11.57 13.68
N ILE A 50 8.45 -12.64 13.46
CA ILE A 50 7.97 -13.91 12.90
C ILE A 50 6.87 -14.50 13.80
N ALA A 51 7.13 -14.61 15.11
CA ALA A 51 6.18 -15.16 16.06
C ALA A 51 4.86 -14.38 16.06
N GLY A 52 4.93 -13.03 16.02
CA GLY A 52 3.74 -12.18 15.93
C GLY A 52 2.92 -12.42 14.66
N MET A 53 3.57 -12.65 13.52
CA MET A 53 2.86 -12.96 12.26
C MET A 53 2.24 -14.35 12.27
N VAL A 54 2.97 -15.38 12.69
CA VAL A 54 2.49 -16.77 12.69
C VAL A 54 1.27 -16.96 13.58
N THR A 55 1.17 -16.22 14.69
CA THR A 55 0.01 -16.32 15.59
C THR A 55 -1.26 -15.69 15.04
N ASN A 56 -1.17 -14.83 14.02
CA ASN A 56 -2.33 -14.15 13.44
C ASN A 56 -2.97 -14.89 12.26
N VAL A 57 -2.26 -15.82 11.64
CA VAL A 57 -2.75 -16.58 10.48
C VAL A 57 -2.52 -18.07 10.68
N GLU A 58 -3.51 -18.87 10.33
CA GLU A 58 -3.37 -20.31 10.34
C GLU A 58 -2.55 -20.76 9.12
N LEU A 59 -1.30 -21.16 9.36
CA LEU A 59 -0.41 -21.73 8.35
C LEU A 59 -0.35 -23.25 8.51
N ARG A 60 -0.45 -23.97 7.40
CA ARG A 60 -0.39 -25.44 7.38
C ARG A 60 1.08 -25.87 7.31
N GLU A 61 1.53 -26.52 8.36
CA GLU A 61 2.92 -27.00 8.48
C GLU A 61 3.29 -27.92 7.32
N ALA A 62 4.43 -27.64 6.66
CA ALA A 62 4.98 -28.34 5.51
C ALA A 62 4.09 -28.44 4.25
N GLU A 63 2.92 -27.79 4.24
CA GLU A 63 2.00 -27.81 3.09
C GLU A 63 2.01 -26.51 2.30
N GLU A 64 2.48 -25.41 2.90
CA GLU A 64 2.44 -24.11 2.25
C GLU A 64 3.46 -24.00 1.13
N ARG A 65 3.06 -23.23 0.10
CA ARG A 65 3.92 -22.92 -1.03
C ARG A 65 3.86 -21.42 -1.30
N PHE A 66 5.01 -20.79 -1.34
CA PHE A 66 5.16 -19.35 -1.50
C PHE A 66 6.03 -19.03 -2.71
N VAL A 67 5.59 -18.12 -3.56
CA VAL A 67 6.37 -17.58 -4.67
C VAL A 67 7.09 -16.32 -4.20
N SER A 68 8.39 -16.42 -3.98
CA SER A 68 9.23 -15.31 -3.56
C SER A 68 9.76 -14.56 -4.79
N TYR A 69 9.40 -13.29 -4.88
CA TYR A 69 9.78 -12.38 -5.96
C TYR A 69 10.09 -10.96 -5.45
N LEU A 70 9.69 -10.66 -4.21
CA LEU A 70 9.98 -9.38 -3.58
C LEU A 70 11.47 -9.32 -3.19
N PRO A 71 12.13 -8.16 -3.33
CA PRO A 71 13.53 -8.02 -2.94
C PRO A 71 13.73 -8.22 -1.44
N LEU A 72 14.67 -9.09 -1.03
CA LEU A 72 15.01 -9.31 0.37
C LEU A 72 15.64 -8.10 1.07
N ALA A 73 15.99 -7.07 0.31
CA ALA A 73 16.37 -5.76 0.83
C ALA A 73 15.21 -5.01 1.52
N HIS A 74 14.00 -5.57 1.47
CA HIS A 74 12.82 -5.09 2.18
C HIS A 74 12.39 -6.06 3.25
N ILE A 75 12.10 -5.52 4.44
CA ILE A 75 11.78 -6.31 5.62
C ILE A 75 10.57 -7.23 5.40
N LEU A 76 9.57 -6.80 4.63
CA LEU A 76 8.40 -7.62 4.33
C LEU A 76 8.79 -8.92 3.63
N ALA A 77 9.66 -8.86 2.62
CA ALA A 77 10.13 -10.04 1.89
C ALA A 77 10.95 -10.97 2.80
N LEU A 78 11.91 -10.39 3.54
CA LEU A 78 12.76 -11.15 4.46
C LEU A 78 11.92 -11.88 5.51
N GLN A 79 10.96 -11.20 6.13
CA GLN A 79 10.17 -11.79 7.21
C GLN A 79 9.15 -12.81 6.70
N ILE A 80 8.49 -12.57 5.56
CA ILE A 80 7.59 -13.59 4.99
C ILE A 80 8.35 -14.86 4.63
N GLU A 81 9.54 -14.75 4.03
CA GLU A 81 10.35 -15.96 3.78
C GLU A 81 10.73 -16.69 5.07
N ASN A 82 11.12 -15.97 6.11
CA ASN A 82 11.41 -16.57 7.41
C ASN A 82 10.18 -17.23 8.05
N VAL A 83 9.00 -16.59 7.95
CA VAL A 83 7.71 -17.20 8.37
C VAL A 83 7.45 -18.49 7.59
N MET A 84 7.60 -18.47 6.27
CA MET A 84 7.40 -19.67 5.45
C MET A 84 8.40 -20.78 5.81
N LEU A 85 9.66 -20.43 6.03
CA LEU A 85 10.67 -21.39 6.47
C LEU A 85 10.36 -21.95 7.85
N SER A 86 9.85 -21.16 8.79
CA SER A 86 9.51 -21.59 10.14
C SER A 86 8.41 -22.66 10.19
N VAL A 87 7.52 -22.68 9.18
CA VAL A 87 6.44 -23.67 9.03
C VAL A 87 6.78 -24.76 8.01
N GLY A 88 8.03 -24.85 7.55
CA GLY A 88 8.46 -25.86 6.60
C GLY A 88 7.89 -25.69 5.18
N ALA A 89 7.47 -24.49 4.80
CA ALA A 89 6.90 -24.22 3.50
C ALA A 89 7.91 -24.37 2.34
N THR A 90 7.40 -24.61 1.14
CA THR A 90 8.18 -24.60 -0.10
C THR A 90 8.33 -23.18 -0.63
N LEU A 91 9.57 -22.66 -0.72
CA LEU A 91 9.88 -21.39 -1.37
C LEU A 91 10.18 -21.59 -2.86
N CYS A 92 9.51 -20.85 -3.73
CA CYS A 92 9.72 -20.86 -5.18
C CYS A 92 10.21 -19.47 -5.62
N TYR A 93 11.46 -19.34 -5.98
CA TYR A 93 12.07 -18.07 -6.38
C TYR A 93 11.79 -17.73 -7.84
N THR A 94 11.50 -16.46 -8.08
CA THR A 94 11.30 -15.92 -9.42
C THR A 94 11.64 -14.43 -9.49
N ASP A 95 11.84 -13.92 -10.71
CA ASP A 95 11.92 -12.47 -10.95
C ASP A 95 10.50 -11.87 -11.00
N ALA A 96 10.33 -10.65 -10.53
CA ALA A 96 9.03 -9.95 -10.55
C ALA A 96 8.44 -9.84 -11.95
N ARG A 97 9.28 -9.71 -13.00
CA ARG A 97 8.84 -9.68 -14.41
C ARG A 97 8.30 -11.02 -14.92
N GLN A 98 8.65 -12.12 -14.26
CA GLN A 98 8.20 -13.46 -14.61
C GLN A 98 7.05 -13.95 -13.72
N LEU A 99 6.53 -13.11 -12.83
CA LEU A 99 5.52 -13.45 -11.84
C LEU A 99 4.28 -14.08 -12.48
N ALA A 100 3.79 -13.52 -13.60
CA ALA A 100 2.61 -14.01 -14.31
C ALA A 100 2.74 -15.45 -14.84
N THR A 101 3.96 -15.91 -15.14
CA THR A 101 4.24 -17.27 -15.57
C THR A 101 4.61 -18.18 -14.40
N ALA A 102 5.23 -17.64 -13.38
CA ALA A 102 5.66 -18.35 -12.18
C ALA A 102 4.46 -18.78 -11.29
N MET A 103 3.46 -17.91 -11.13
CA MET A 103 2.28 -18.23 -10.30
C MET A 103 1.56 -19.51 -10.76
N PRO A 104 1.10 -19.65 -12.02
CA PRO A 104 0.43 -20.88 -12.44
C PRO A 104 1.35 -22.11 -12.47
N LYS A 105 2.66 -21.92 -12.61
CA LYS A 105 3.66 -23.00 -12.58
C LYS A 105 3.86 -23.54 -11.16
N TYR A 106 4.03 -22.64 -10.19
CA TYR A 106 4.38 -23.03 -8.82
C TYR A 106 3.17 -23.20 -7.90
N GLN A 107 2.00 -22.70 -8.30
CA GLN A 107 0.73 -22.87 -7.60
C GLN A 107 0.81 -22.49 -6.12
N PRO A 108 1.12 -21.22 -5.79
CA PRO A 108 1.25 -20.78 -4.41
C PRO A 108 -0.04 -20.99 -3.63
N THR A 109 0.07 -21.33 -2.35
CA THR A 109 -1.06 -21.40 -1.41
C THR A 109 -1.35 -20.05 -0.78
N ILE A 110 -0.31 -19.22 -0.67
CA ILE A 110 -0.33 -17.87 -0.10
C ILE A 110 0.38 -16.94 -1.08
N PHE A 111 -0.17 -15.75 -1.27
CA PHE A 111 0.44 -14.74 -2.11
C PHE A 111 0.60 -13.41 -1.35
N ALA A 112 1.80 -12.84 -1.38
CA ALA A 112 2.07 -11.54 -0.80
C ALA A 112 2.48 -10.54 -1.89
N GLY A 113 1.95 -9.32 -1.81
CA GLY A 113 2.30 -8.26 -2.74
C GLY A 113 2.06 -6.88 -2.16
N VAL A 114 2.86 -5.90 -2.60
CA VAL A 114 2.55 -4.50 -2.34
C VAL A 114 1.32 -4.07 -3.15
N PRO A 115 0.59 -3.00 -2.77
CA PRO A 115 -0.63 -2.59 -3.49
C PRO A 115 -0.45 -2.49 -5.00
N LYS A 116 0.69 -1.97 -5.47
CA LYS A 116 0.98 -1.87 -6.92
C LYS A 116 0.97 -3.20 -7.66
N VAL A 117 1.36 -4.29 -7.03
CA VAL A 117 1.31 -5.63 -7.64
C VAL A 117 -0.14 -6.09 -7.83
N TRP A 118 -1.01 -5.81 -6.86
CA TRP A 118 -2.43 -6.10 -6.95
C TRP A 118 -3.13 -5.28 -8.05
N GLU A 119 -2.76 -3.99 -8.20
CA GLU A 119 -3.23 -3.14 -9.31
C GLU A 119 -2.81 -3.70 -10.68
N ILE A 120 -1.56 -4.16 -10.81
CA ILE A 120 -1.06 -4.78 -12.04
C ILE A 120 -1.85 -6.05 -12.37
N LEU A 121 -2.17 -6.88 -11.36
CA LEU A 121 -2.98 -8.08 -11.56
C LEU A 121 -4.41 -7.73 -11.97
N GLN A 122 -5.02 -6.71 -11.35
CA GLN A 122 -6.34 -6.19 -11.74
C GLN A 122 -6.32 -5.73 -13.20
N ALA A 123 -5.43 -4.81 -13.56
CA ALA A 123 -5.35 -4.24 -14.91
C ALA A 123 -5.09 -5.31 -16.00
N ALA A 124 -4.21 -6.28 -15.70
CA ALA A 124 -3.94 -7.39 -16.61
C ALA A 124 -5.17 -8.27 -16.83
N LEU A 125 -5.97 -8.50 -15.80
CA LEU A 125 -7.21 -9.27 -15.91
C LEU A 125 -8.28 -8.50 -16.68
N GLU A 126 -8.53 -7.24 -16.32
CA GLU A 126 -9.49 -6.38 -17.02
C GLU A 126 -9.18 -6.29 -18.51
N LYS A 127 -7.91 -6.09 -18.86
CA LYS A 127 -7.46 -6.10 -20.26
C LYS A 127 -7.72 -7.44 -20.98
N LYS A 128 -7.63 -8.58 -20.27
CA LYS A 128 -8.00 -9.89 -20.83
C LYS A 128 -9.51 -10.02 -21.05
N ILE A 129 -10.31 -9.56 -20.11
CA ILE A 129 -11.78 -9.57 -20.21
C ILE A 129 -12.23 -8.67 -21.36
N ASP A 130 -11.65 -7.47 -21.48
CA ASP A 130 -11.96 -6.52 -22.56
C ASP A 130 -11.65 -7.04 -23.97
N LYS A 131 -10.68 -7.92 -24.11
CA LYS A 131 -10.40 -8.59 -25.37
C LYS A 131 -11.29 -9.81 -25.64
N GLY A 132 -12.06 -10.24 -24.64
CA GLY A 132 -12.96 -11.38 -24.72
C GLY A 132 -14.26 -11.05 -25.46
N PRO A 133 -15.09 -12.06 -25.75
CA PRO A 133 -16.39 -11.89 -26.40
C PRO A 133 -17.36 -11.10 -25.51
N ALA A 134 -18.26 -10.33 -26.13
CA ALA A 134 -19.22 -9.47 -25.43
C ALA A 134 -20.02 -10.17 -24.32
N PRO A 135 -20.56 -11.40 -24.49
CA PRO A 135 -21.26 -12.09 -23.40
C PRO A 135 -20.40 -12.32 -22.16
N LEU A 136 -19.09 -12.63 -22.34
CA LEU A 136 -18.18 -12.83 -21.21
C LEU A 136 -17.98 -11.56 -20.40
N LYS A 137 -17.89 -10.40 -21.07
CA LYS A 137 -17.77 -9.10 -20.41
C LYS A 137 -18.97 -8.79 -19.54
N VAL A 138 -20.18 -9.01 -20.09
CA VAL A 138 -21.43 -8.79 -19.38
C VAL A 138 -21.52 -9.72 -18.17
N ILE A 139 -21.29 -11.02 -18.35
CA ILE A 139 -21.35 -12.02 -17.26
C ILE A 139 -20.32 -11.65 -16.17
N PHE A 140 -19.07 -11.34 -16.56
CA PHE A 140 -18.04 -10.94 -15.63
C PHE A 140 -18.45 -9.73 -14.79
N SER A 141 -18.91 -8.64 -15.45
CA SER A 141 -19.31 -7.41 -14.78
C SER A 141 -20.51 -7.63 -13.83
N VAL A 142 -21.53 -8.35 -14.27
CA VAL A 142 -22.71 -8.64 -13.43
C VAL A 142 -22.34 -9.49 -12.23
N LEU A 143 -21.58 -10.58 -12.41
CA LEU A 143 -21.16 -11.45 -11.32
C LEU A 143 -20.19 -10.76 -10.37
N LEU A 144 -19.29 -9.91 -10.89
CA LEU A 144 -18.36 -9.15 -10.07
C LEU A 144 -19.10 -8.16 -9.17
N ASN A 145 -19.96 -7.32 -9.74
CA ASN A 145 -20.73 -6.34 -8.98
C ASN A 145 -21.62 -7.01 -7.92
N PHE A 146 -22.28 -8.12 -8.30
CA PHE A 146 -23.05 -8.90 -7.35
C PHE A 146 -22.19 -9.46 -6.21
N LYS A 147 -21.04 -10.05 -6.54
CA LYS A 147 -20.14 -10.63 -5.53
C LYS A 147 -19.53 -9.56 -4.63
N MET A 148 -19.10 -8.43 -5.19
CA MET A 148 -18.59 -7.30 -4.40
C MET A 148 -19.65 -6.78 -3.42
N LEU A 149 -20.90 -6.63 -3.87
CA LEU A 149 -22.01 -6.22 -3.02
C LEU A 149 -22.26 -7.23 -1.90
N MET A 150 -22.31 -8.54 -2.19
CA MET A 150 -22.53 -9.57 -1.17
C MET A 150 -21.39 -9.61 -0.15
N LEU A 151 -20.13 -9.58 -0.62
CA LEU A 151 -18.96 -9.57 0.27
C LEU A 151 -18.89 -8.33 1.15
N SER A 152 -19.33 -7.15 0.66
CA SER A 152 -19.39 -5.94 1.49
C SER A 152 -20.41 -6.05 2.63
N HIS A 153 -21.39 -6.96 2.52
CA HIS A 153 -22.36 -7.30 3.58
C HIS A 153 -21.99 -8.58 4.35
N GLY A 154 -20.78 -9.13 4.16
CA GLY A 154 -20.34 -10.34 4.83
C GLY A 154 -21.02 -11.63 4.33
N LEU A 155 -21.64 -11.59 3.15
CA LEU A 155 -22.37 -12.73 2.57
C LEU A 155 -21.53 -13.47 1.55
N ASP A 156 -21.58 -14.80 1.56
CA ASP A 156 -20.93 -15.65 0.57
C ASP A 156 -21.78 -15.80 -0.71
N THR A 157 -21.10 -16.13 -1.83
CA THR A 157 -21.69 -16.23 -3.16
C THR A 157 -21.27 -17.51 -3.90
N PRO A 158 -21.78 -18.70 -3.52
CA PRO A 158 -21.28 -19.99 -4.03
C PRO A 158 -21.25 -20.10 -5.55
N VAL A 159 -22.26 -19.57 -6.25
CA VAL A 159 -22.33 -19.61 -7.73
C VAL A 159 -21.25 -18.72 -8.35
N ALA A 160 -21.11 -17.48 -7.85
CA ALA A 160 -20.05 -16.58 -8.34
C ALA A 160 -18.65 -17.14 -7.99
N ASN A 161 -18.50 -17.83 -6.85
CA ASN A 161 -17.25 -18.47 -6.45
C ASN A 161 -16.80 -19.55 -7.46
N GLN A 162 -17.71 -20.31 -8.07
CA GLN A 162 -17.36 -21.28 -9.12
C GLN A 162 -16.80 -20.56 -10.36
N PHE A 163 -17.44 -19.49 -10.80
CA PHE A 163 -16.97 -18.70 -11.95
C PHE A 163 -15.59 -18.08 -11.68
N PHE A 164 -15.45 -17.38 -10.54
CA PHE A 164 -14.19 -16.72 -10.20
C PHE A 164 -13.09 -17.71 -9.81
N GLY A 165 -13.42 -18.91 -9.32
CA GLY A 165 -12.46 -19.98 -9.11
C GLY A 165 -11.75 -20.44 -10.39
N VAL A 166 -12.42 -20.37 -11.55
CA VAL A 166 -11.78 -20.62 -12.85
C VAL A 166 -10.76 -19.52 -13.18
N ILE A 167 -11.08 -18.26 -12.86
CA ILE A 167 -10.17 -17.14 -13.06
C ILE A 167 -8.97 -17.26 -12.13
N SER A 168 -9.21 -17.50 -10.83
CA SER A 168 -8.16 -17.74 -9.86
C SER A 168 -7.21 -18.87 -10.30
N SER A 169 -7.75 -19.98 -10.81
CA SER A 169 -6.92 -21.10 -11.29
C SER A 169 -6.07 -20.76 -12.52
N LYS A 170 -6.50 -19.82 -13.35
CA LYS A 170 -5.69 -19.32 -14.47
C LYS A 170 -4.57 -18.38 -14.04
N VAL A 171 -4.77 -17.64 -12.96
CA VAL A 171 -3.78 -16.69 -12.42
C VAL A 171 -2.77 -17.41 -11.52
N PHE A 172 -3.24 -18.22 -10.60
CA PHE A 172 -2.42 -18.85 -9.57
C PHE A 172 -2.14 -20.34 -9.83
N GLY A 173 -2.71 -20.93 -10.88
CA GLY A 173 -2.59 -22.37 -11.15
C GLY A 173 -3.46 -23.25 -10.25
N ARG A 174 -4.22 -22.66 -9.32
CA ARG A 174 -5.07 -23.34 -8.35
C ARG A 174 -6.32 -22.52 -8.00
N LYS A 175 -7.37 -23.19 -7.52
CA LYS A 175 -8.64 -22.54 -7.13
C LYS A 175 -8.68 -22.12 -5.67
N ASP A 176 -7.83 -22.72 -4.85
CA ASP A 176 -7.85 -22.71 -3.38
C ASP A 176 -6.64 -21.96 -2.80
N ILE A 177 -6.44 -20.73 -3.23
CA ILE A 177 -5.54 -19.79 -2.54
C ILE A 177 -6.09 -19.58 -1.14
N GLN A 178 -5.26 -19.79 -0.12
CA GLN A 178 -5.68 -19.68 1.26
C GLN A 178 -5.96 -18.21 1.63
N PHE A 179 -5.02 -17.32 1.32
CA PHE A 179 -5.18 -15.87 1.43
C PHE A 179 -4.11 -15.11 0.66
N GLY A 180 -4.37 -13.84 0.43
CA GLY A 180 -3.39 -12.87 -0.04
C GLY A 180 -3.06 -11.86 1.06
N VAL A 181 -1.82 -11.38 1.09
CA VAL A 181 -1.35 -10.31 2.00
C VAL A 181 -0.95 -9.10 1.19
N THR A 182 -1.36 -7.93 1.64
CA THR A 182 -0.86 -6.65 1.12
C THR A 182 -0.27 -5.83 2.26
N GLY A 183 0.81 -5.12 1.96
CA GLY A 183 1.48 -4.26 2.93
C GLY A 183 2.53 -3.35 2.30
N GLY A 184 3.14 -2.49 3.11
CA GLY A 184 4.15 -1.54 2.64
C GLY A 184 3.58 -0.26 1.99
N GLY A 185 2.27 -0.13 1.88
CA GLY A 185 1.53 1.04 1.44
C GLY A 185 0.03 0.82 1.57
N PRO A 186 -0.80 1.87 1.52
CA PRO A 186 -2.23 1.76 1.61
C PRO A 186 -2.82 1.10 0.35
N MET A 187 -3.79 0.21 0.53
CA MET A 187 -4.57 -0.40 -0.54
C MET A 187 -5.98 0.19 -0.53
N SER A 188 -6.46 0.63 -1.69
CA SER A 188 -7.82 1.17 -1.77
C SER A 188 -8.88 0.11 -1.47
N ALA A 189 -10.01 0.56 -0.92
CA ALA A 189 -11.14 -0.31 -0.59
C ALA A 189 -11.66 -1.07 -1.82
N SER A 190 -11.76 -0.37 -2.96
CA SER A 190 -12.21 -0.95 -4.22
C SER A 190 -11.26 -2.04 -4.74
N LEU A 191 -9.95 -1.79 -4.69
CA LEU A 191 -8.95 -2.78 -5.10
C LEU A 191 -8.97 -4.01 -4.21
N GLN A 192 -9.03 -3.83 -2.87
CA GLN A 192 -9.10 -4.96 -1.94
C GLN A 192 -10.34 -5.81 -2.19
N LEU A 193 -11.50 -5.17 -2.34
CA LEU A 193 -12.77 -5.87 -2.58
C LEU A 193 -12.78 -6.55 -3.96
N PHE A 194 -12.24 -5.90 -5.00
CA PHE A 194 -12.05 -6.50 -6.31
C PHE A 194 -11.20 -7.77 -6.23
N CYS A 195 -10.00 -7.68 -5.64
CA CYS A 195 -9.09 -8.81 -5.52
C CYS A 195 -9.71 -9.98 -4.72
N ARG A 196 -10.38 -9.69 -3.60
CA ARG A 196 -11.13 -10.70 -2.82
C ARG A 196 -12.19 -11.39 -3.67
N SER A 197 -12.92 -10.62 -4.47
CA SER A 197 -13.99 -11.13 -5.33
C SER A 197 -13.45 -12.02 -6.44
N VAL A 198 -12.42 -11.55 -7.15
CA VAL A 198 -11.91 -12.20 -8.36
C VAL A 198 -11.01 -13.38 -8.04
N PHE A 199 -10.16 -13.27 -7.04
CA PHE A 199 -9.23 -14.35 -6.66
C PHE A 199 -9.85 -15.35 -5.69
N ASN A 200 -11.05 -15.07 -5.21
CA ASN A 200 -11.85 -15.99 -4.40
C ASN A 200 -11.14 -16.38 -3.09
N CYS A 201 -10.38 -15.48 -2.50
CA CYS A 201 -9.66 -15.67 -1.25
C CYS A 201 -9.65 -14.37 -0.42
N PRO A 202 -9.48 -14.45 0.91
CA PRO A 202 -9.24 -13.28 1.73
C PRO A 202 -8.00 -12.53 1.26
N ILE A 203 -8.10 -11.21 1.14
CA ILE A 203 -6.95 -10.32 0.96
C ILE A 203 -6.86 -9.46 2.21
N ILE A 204 -5.84 -9.68 3.02
CA ILE A 204 -5.63 -9.00 4.29
C ILE A 204 -4.60 -7.88 4.15
N GLN A 205 -4.84 -6.77 4.82
CA GLN A 205 -3.88 -5.69 4.93
C GLN A 205 -3.04 -5.85 6.18
N GLY A 206 -1.75 -5.54 6.05
CA GLY A 206 -0.82 -5.43 7.17
C GLY A 206 -0.17 -4.05 7.21
N TYR A 207 0.00 -3.51 8.41
CA TYR A 207 0.72 -2.28 8.69
C TYR A 207 1.93 -2.59 9.56
N ALA A 208 3.10 -2.29 9.06
CA ALA A 208 4.35 -2.45 9.76
C ALA A 208 5.44 -1.58 9.11
N LEU A 209 6.54 -1.40 9.81
CA LEU A 209 7.71 -0.66 9.35
C LEU A 209 8.96 -1.55 9.38
N THR A 210 10.03 -1.08 8.78
CA THR A 210 11.34 -1.74 8.88
C THR A 210 11.82 -1.75 10.33
N GLU A 211 11.59 -0.67 11.04
CA GLU A 211 11.92 -0.45 12.44
C GLU A 211 11.18 -1.39 13.40
N THR A 212 10.06 -1.97 12.98
CA THR A 212 9.27 -2.91 13.77
C THR A 212 9.46 -4.38 13.35
N CYS A 213 10.42 -4.66 12.45
CA CYS A 213 10.69 -6.02 11.93
C CYS A 213 9.43 -6.74 11.43
N VAL A 214 8.52 -5.99 10.76
CA VAL A 214 7.17 -6.43 10.32
C VAL A 214 6.23 -6.80 11.48
N GLY A 215 6.65 -6.69 12.73
CA GLY A 215 5.74 -6.64 13.86
C GLY A 215 4.88 -5.37 13.76
N GLY A 216 3.57 -5.51 13.71
CA GLY A 216 2.66 -4.38 13.50
C GLY A 216 1.22 -4.79 13.69
N CYS A 217 0.37 -4.45 12.73
CA CYS A 217 -1.04 -4.83 12.72
C CYS A 217 -1.35 -5.69 11.51
N PHE A 218 -2.21 -6.69 11.67
CA PHE A 218 -2.70 -7.52 10.57
C PHE A 218 -4.20 -7.75 10.70
N GLN A 219 -4.92 -7.61 9.59
CA GLN A 219 -6.32 -8.02 9.52
C GLN A 219 -6.45 -9.52 9.77
N SER A 220 -7.51 -9.90 10.46
CA SER A 220 -7.95 -11.29 10.53
C SER A 220 -8.43 -11.75 9.15
N LEU A 221 -8.28 -13.05 8.84
CA LEU A 221 -8.83 -13.64 7.60
C LEU A 221 -10.35 -13.47 7.50
N LYS A 222 -11.03 -13.28 8.63
CA LYS A 222 -12.48 -13.03 8.72
C LYS A 222 -12.83 -11.55 8.65
N ASP A 223 -11.87 -10.64 8.83
CA ASP A 223 -12.13 -9.21 8.74
C ASP A 223 -12.24 -8.79 7.28
N THR A 224 -13.42 -8.31 6.91
CA THR A 224 -13.73 -7.91 5.52
C THR A 224 -13.70 -6.40 5.32
N ARG A 225 -13.47 -5.63 6.37
CA ARG A 225 -13.53 -4.16 6.30
C ARG A 225 -12.33 -3.59 5.56
N PRO A 226 -12.52 -2.74 4.56
CA PRO A 226 -11.43 -1.99 3.96
C PRO A 226 -10.98 -0.84 4.86
N GLY A 227 -9.74 -0.39 4.67
CA GLY A 227 -9.21 0.81 5.33
C GLY A 227 -8.77 0.61 6.79
N VAL A 228 -8.93 -0.59 7.37
CA VAL A 228 -8.32 -0.96 8.65
C VAL A 228 -7.16 -1.93 8.40
N VAL A 229 -6.17 -1.91 9.27
CA VAL A 229 -5.00 -2.79 9.17
C VAL A 229 -4.99 -3.90 10.24
N GLY A 230 -6.09 -4.02 10.97
CA GLY A 230 -6.28 -5.02 12.02
C GLY A 230 -5.77 -4.61 13.40
N PRO A 231 -5.88 -5.50 14.39
CA PRO A 231 -5.34 -5.28 15.72
C PRO A 231 -3.82 -5.43 15.75
N PRO A 232 -3.14 -4.94 16.82
CA PRO A 232 -1.73 -5.21 17.07
C PRO A 232 -1.44 -6.70 17.15
N VAL A 233 -0.27 -7.13 16.63
CA VAL A 233 0.20 -8.51 16.82
C VAL A 233 0.57 -8.76 18.30
N PRO A 234 0.51 -10.01 18.80
CA PRO A 234 0.69 -10.31 20.22
C PRO A 234 2.04 -9.89 20.83
N CYS A 235 3.08 -9.69 20.00
CA CYS A 235 4.40 -9.25 20.46
C CYS A 235 4.56 -7.72 20.51
N LEU A 236 3.46 -6.94 20.41
CA LEU A 236 3.53 -5.49 20.24
C LEU A 236 2.46 -4.80 21.10
N GLU A 237 2.87 -3.69 21.72
CA GLU A 237 1.98 -2.72 22.32
C GLU A 237 1.91 -1.48 21.43
N ILE A 238 0.70 -0.93 21.25
CA ILE A 238 0.47 0.31 20.52
C ILE A 238 -0.24 1.31 21.41
N VAL A 239 0.28 2.52 21.44
CA VAL A 239 -0.39 3.70 22.02
C VAL A 239 -0.52 4.78 20.95
N LEU A 240 -1.49 5.66 21.13
CA LEU A 240 -1.67 6.84 20.30
C LEU A 240 -1.22 8.07 21.07
N GLN A 241 -0.22 8.78 20.55
CA GLN A 241 0.24 10.04 21.13
C GLN A 241 -0.54 11.20 20.51
N SER A 242 -1.07 12.08 21.36
CA SER A 242 -1.81 13.27 20.91
C SER A 242 -0.94 14.17 20.05
N GLU A 243 -1.52 14.63 18.94
CA GLU A 243 -0.89 15.55 17.97
C GLU A 243 -1.78 16.77 17.75
N PRO A 244 -1.77 17.74 18.71
CA PRO A 244 -2.71 18.87 18.69
C PRO A 244 -2.47 19.86 17.55
N ASP A 245 -1.25 19.91 17.00
CA ASP A 245 -0.88 20.80 15.90
C ASP A 245 -1.37 20.31 14.53
N PHE A 246 -1.59 19.00 14.40
CA PHE A 246 -2.16 18.41 13.19
C PHE A 246 -3.67 18.36 13.30
N LYS A 247 -4.35 18.65 12.18
CA LYS A 247 -5.79 18.68 12.13
C LYS A 247 -6.31 17.79 11.01
N ASP A 248 -7.44 17.16 11.25
CA ASP A 248 -8.15 16.45 10.19
C ASP A 248 -8.87 17.45 9.26
N SER A 249 -9.52 16.90 8.25
CA SER A 249 -10.27 17.68 7.26
C SER A 249 -11.50 18.42 7.84
N GLY A 250 -11.91 18.10 9.06
CA GLY A 250 -12.95 18.78 9.82
C GLY A 250 -12.39 19.88 10.74
N GLY A 251 -11.07 20.04 10.80
CA GLY A 251 -10.37 21.01 11.65
C GLY A 251 -10.17 20.55 13.10
N LEU A 252 -10.47 19.28 13.42
CA LEU A 252 -10.25 18.70 14.75
C LEU A 252 -8.82 18.18 14.88
N SER A 253 -8.19 18.42 16.03
CA SER A 253 -6.87 17.87 16.36
C SER A 253 -6.95 16.36 16.55
N TYR A 254 -5.80 15.69 16.48
CA TYR A 254 -5.69 14.26 16.78
C TYR A 254 -5.31 14.09 18.25
N LEU A 255 -6.27 13.65 19.07
CA LEU A 255 -6.07 13.49 20.51
C LEU A 255 -6.32 12.02 20.93
N GLN A 256 -5.47 11.54 21.83
CA GLN A 256 -5.64 10.18 22.41
C GLN A 256 -6.96 10.01 23.20
N THR A 257 -7.62 11.12 23.54
CA THR A 257 -8.90 11.14 24.25
C THR A 257 -10.11 11.23 23.31
N ASP A 258 -9.89 11.28 22.00
CA ASP A 258 -10.98 11.35 21.02
C ASP A 258 -11.86 10.10 21.07
N THR A 259 -13.18 10.31 21.03
CA THR A 259 -14.17 9.23 20.97
C THR A 259 -14.91 9.20 19.63
N VAL A 260 -14.65 10.21 18.77
CA VAL A 260 -15.28 10.36 17.45
C VAL A 260 -14.19 10.69 16.42
N GLY A 261 -14.21 9.98 15.31
CA GLY A 261 -13.30 10.19 14.19
C GLY A 261 -13.76 11.31 13.24
N ALA A 262 -12.96 11.58 12.22
CA ALA A 262 -13.19 12.66 11.26
C ALA A 262 -14.49 12.54 10.45
N LYS A 263 -15.05 11.35 10.32
CA LYS A 263 -16.30 11.05 9.61
C LYS A 263 -17.49 10.81 10.55
N GLY A 264 -17.31 11.07 11.85
CA GLY A 264 -18.32 10.83 12.88
C GLY A 264 -18.40 9.37 13.37
N GLU A 265 -17.46 8.52 12.96
CA GLU A 265 -17.35 7.13 13.40
C GLU A 265 -16.84 7.06 14.85
N PRO A 266 -17.26 6.04 15.66
CA PRO A 266 -16.74 5.85 17.00
C PRO A 266 -15.29 5.37 16.96
N VAL A 267 -14.43 5.98 17.80
CA VAL A 267 -12.99 5.65 17.91
C VAL A 267 -12.58 5.57 19.38
N ILE A 268 -11.43 4.92 19.64
CA ILE A 268 -10.76 4.85 20.94
C ILE A 268 -9.41 5.59 20.81
N GLY A 269 -9.46 6.92 20.74
CA GLY A 269 -8.30 7.77 20.58
C GLY A 269 -7.84 7.95 19.13
N ARG A 270 -7.15 9.08 18.89
CA ARG A 270 -6.49 9.46 17.63
C ARG A 270 -5.12 10.09 17.95
N GLY A 271 -4.13 9.88 17.09
CA GLY A 271 -2.80 10.45 17.31
C GLY A 271 -1.72 9.79 16.49
N GLU A 272 -0.47 10.08 16.82
CA GLU A 272 0.68 9.34 16.27
C GLU A 272 0.68 7.91 16.81
N ILE A 273 0.88 6.96 15.94
CA ILE A 273 1.02 5.55 16.29
C ILE A 273 2.42 5.34 16.89
N CYS A 274 2.50 4.99 18.18
CA CYS A 274 3.74 4.67 18.86
C CYS A 274 3.74 3.19 19.25
N MET A 275 4.85 2.49 19.01
CA MET A 275 4.95 1.04 19.12
C MET A 275 6.07 0.59 20.05
N ARG A 276 5.78 -0.37 20.94
CA ARG A 276 6.75 -0.97 21.84
C ARG A 276 6.62 -2.48 21.84
N GLY A 277 7.75 -3.19 21.87
CA GLY A 277 7.76 -4.65 21.96
C GLY A 277 9.08 -5.27 21.51
N PRO A 278 9.27 -6.57 21.70
CA PRO A 278 10.52 -7.25 21.36
C PRO A 278 10.84 -7.25 19.85
N CYS A 279 9.89 -6.99 18.98
CA CYS A 279 10.11 -6.84 17.54
C CYS A 279 10.65 -5.45 17.14
N ILE A 280 10.67 -4.47 18.04
CA ILE A 280 11.20 -3.12 17.76
C ILE A 280 12.71 -3.17 17.60
N SER A 281 13.24 -2.58 16.54
CA SER A 281 14.66 -2.57 16.21
C SER A 281 15.51 -1.82 17.25
N ALA A 282 16.83 -2.00 17.20
CA ALA A 282 17.76 -1.38 18.13
C ALA A 282 18.08 0.10 17.79
N GLY A 283 17.39 0.69 16.83
CA GLY A 283 17.64 2.05 16.36
C GLY A 283 18.39 2.10 15.03
N TYR A 284 19.07 3.21 14.75
CA TYR A 284 19.72 3.47 13.46
C TYR A 284 21.24 3.40 13.54
N TYR A 285 21.83 2.68 12.60
CA TYR A 285 23.28 2.48 12.51
C TYR A 285 24.03 3.79 12.37
N LYS A 286 24.92 4.07 13.32
CA LYS A 286 25.73 5.30 13.40
C LYS A 286 24.93 6.62 13.38
N LEU A 287 23.67 6.58 13.81
CA LEU A 287 22.81 7.76 13.92
C LEU A 287 22.16 7.84 15.31
N PRO A 288 22.94 8.05 16.38
CA PRO A 288 22.44 8.04 17.76
C PRO A 288 21.42 9.15 18.03
N ASP A 289 21.60 10.35 17.45
CA ASP A 289 20.68 11.47 17.62
C ASP A 289 19.33 11.17 17.00
N LYS A 290 19.33 10.58 15.78
CA LYS A 290 18.08 10.17 15.13
C LYS A 290 17.41 8.99 15.85
N THR A 291 18.18 8.13 16.47
CA THR A 291 17.63 7.07 17.33
C THR A 291 16.92 7.67 18.55
N LYS A 292 17.52 8.64 19.23
CA LYS A 292 16.88 9.34 20.36
C LYS A 292 15.65 10.15 19.96
N GLU A 293 15.59 10.63 18.72
CA GLU A 293 14.43 11.35 18.20
C GLU A 293 13.23 10.42 17.96
N ASP A 294 13.49 9.24 17.39
CA ASP A 294 12.42 8.33 16.97
C ASP A 294 12.09 7.23 18.01
N TYR A 295 12.91 7.06 19.06
CA TYR A 295 12.71 6.08 20.15
C TYR A 295 12.79 6.82 21.49
N ASP A 296 11.70 6.80 22.25
CA ASP A 296 11.64 7.47 23.53
C ASP A 296 12.26 6.65 24.69
N GLU A 297 12.32 7.29 25.88
CA GLU A 297 12.89 6.67 27.09
C GLU A 297 12.01 5.52 27.64
N GLU A 298 10.71 5.48 27.29
CA GLU A 298 9.78 4.41 27.66
C GLU A 298 9.88 3.19 26.72
N GLY A 299 10.70 3.30 25.65
CA GLY A 299 10.94 2.25 24.66
C GLY A 299 9.91 2.21 23.55
N TYR A 300 9.08 3.25 23.39
CA TYR A 300 8.22 3.37 22.22
C TYR A 300 8.99 3.91 21.02
N PHE A 301 8.75 3.31 19.88
CA PHE A 301 9.15 3.82 18.58
C PHE A 301 8.04 4.69 18.00
N HIS A 302 8.37 5.94 17.70
CA HIS A 302 7.50 6.93 17.07
C HIS A 302 7.50 6.73 15.56
N THR A 303 6.38 6.25 15.02
CA THR A 303 6.32 5.83 13.62
C THR A 303 6.29 6.99 12.63
N GLY A 304 5.89 8.17 13.06
CA GLY A 304 5.57 9.30 12.20
C GLY A 304 4.28 9.12 11.41
N ASP A 305 3.49 8.10 11.72
CA ASP A 305 2.20 7.82 11.08
C ASP A 305 1.05 8.18 12.04
N ILE A 306 0.05 8.91 11.55
CA ILE A 306 -1.17 9.23 12.29
C ILE A 306 -2.19 8.12 12.09
N GLY A 307 -2.83 7.72 13.17
CA GLY A 307 -3.86 6.70 13.16
C GLY A 307 -4.93 6.91 14.22
N GLN A 308 -5.87 5.97 14.23
CA GLN A 308 -6.92 5.88 15.24
C GLN A 308 -7.22 4.41 15.56
N PHE A 309 -7.64 4.13 16.78
CA PHE A 309 -8.25 2.84 17.10
C PHE A 309 -9.74 2.87 16.77
N THR A 310 -10.20 1.90 16.04
CA THR A 310 -11.64 1.64 15.89
C THR A 310 -12.24 1.13 17.21
N ALA A 311 -13.56 1.20 17.35
CA ALA A 311 -14.25 0.77 18.58
C ALA A 311 -13.99 -0.70 18.97
N ASP A 312 -13.58 -1.55 18.03
CA ASP A 312 -13.24 -2.96 18.25
C ASP A 312 -11.72 -3.21 18.33
N GLY A 313 -10.91 -2.17 18.49
CA GLY A 313 -9.47 -2.26 18.75
C GLY A 313 -8.59 -2.51 17.53
N CYS A 314 -9.10 -2.37 16.31
CA CYS A 314 -8.27 -2.37 15.11
C CYS A 314 -7.62 -1.00 14.89
N ILE A 315 -6.44 -0.97 14.28
CA ILE A 315 -5.81 0.27 13.85
C ILE A 315 -6.32 0.64 12.44
N GLN A 316 -6.60 1.91 12.29
CA GLN A 316 -6.78 2.58 11.00
C GLN A 316 -5.71 3.64 10.85
N VAL A 317 -4.84 3.48 9.86
CA VAL A 317 -3.82 4.48 9.50
C VAL A 317 -4.48 5.58 8.68
N VAL A 318 -4.29 6.82 9.09
CA VAL A 318 -4.82 8.01 8.40
C VAL A 318 -3.86 8.47 7.32
N ASP A 319 -2.66 8.88 7.72
CA ASP A 319 -1.56 9.26 6.82
C ASP A 319 -0.27 9.45 7.65
N ARG A 320 0.83 9.71 6.97
CA ARG A 320 2.07 10.13 7.64
C ARG A 320 2.00 11.59 8.07
N LYS A 321 2.59 11.92 9.21
CA LYS A 321 2.69 13.32 9.69
C LYS A 321 3.22 14.26 8.59
N LYS A 322 4.25 13.85 7.87
CA LYS A 322 4.85 14.61 6.76
C LYS A 322 3.97 14.74 5.50
N ASN A 323 2.97 13.88 5.34
CA ASN A 323 2.03 13.88 4.23
C ASN A 323 0.71 14.59 4.57
N LEU A 324 0.51 14.94 5.86
CA LEU A 324 -0.54 15.84 6.28
C LEU A 324 -0.07 17.27 5.96
N VAL A 325 -0.52 17.78 4.84
CA VAL A 325 -0.04 19.06 4.31
C VAL A 325 -1.06 20.16 4.57
N LYS A 326 -0.59 21.24 5.17
CA LYS A 326 -1.39 22.43 5.41
C LYS A 326 -1.56 23.24 4.14
N LEU A 327 -2.82 23.51 3.75
CA LEU A 327 -3.16 24.38 2.65
C LEU A 327 -3.17 25.84 3.09
N LYS A 328 -3.32 26.77 2.13
CA LYS A 328 -3.34 28.22 2.33
C LYS A 328 -4.39 28.67 3.34
N GLY A 329 -5.54 28.01 3.40
CA GLY A 329 -6.61 28.27 4.36
C GLY A 329 -6.33 27.80 5.78
N GLY A 330 -5.18 27.14 6.03
CA GLY A 330 -4.83 26.57 7.33
C GLY A 330 -5.36 25.16 7.57
N GLU A 331 -6.13 24.62 6.65
CA GLU A 331 -6.72 23.26 6.68
C GLU A 331 -5.69 22.23 6.20
N TYR A 332 -5.78 20.99 6.67
CA TYR A 332 -4.87 19.92 6.30
C TYR A 332 -5.52 18.93 5.33
N VAL A 333 -4.73 18.40 4.40
CA VAL A 333 -5.09 17.31 3.49
C VAL A 333 -4.12 16.13 3.64
N ALA A 334 -4.65 14.93 3.56
CA ALA A 334 -3.91 13.67 3.62
C ALA A 334 -3.52 13.25 2.19
N VAL A 335 -2.32 13.60 1.78
CA VAL A 335 -1.88 13.47 0.38
C VAL A 335 -1.83 12.01 -0.08
N GLU A 336 -1.35 11.08 0.75
CA GLU A 336 -1.25 9.67 0.40
C GLU A 336 -2.63 9.00 0.33
N ALA A 337 -3.56 9.41 1.21
CA ALA A 337 -4.95 8.95 1.16
C ALA A 337 -5.65 9.41 -0.14
N MET A 338 -5.39 10.66 -0.57
CA MET A 338 -5.90 11.16 -1.85
C MET A 338 -5.34 10.37 -3.04
N GLU A 339 -4.03 10.09 -3.06
CA GLU A 339 -3.41 9.29 -4.10
C GLU A 339 -4.00 7.89 -4.18
N THR A 340 -4.21 7.26 -3.03
CA THR A 340 -4.83 5.94 -2.95
C THR A 340 -6.25 5.93 -3.51
N ALA A 341 -7.04 6.96 -3.21
CA ALA A 341 -8.39 7.10 -3.73
C ALA A 341 -8.40 7.37 -5.24
N PHE A 342 -7.58 8.30 -5.70
CA PHE A 342 -7.52 8.71 -7.11
C PHE A 342 -6.89 7.66 -8.03
N ALA A 343 -6.12 6.71 -7.50
CA ALA A 343 -5.57 5.59 -8.27
C ALA A 343 -6.66 4.71 -8.91
N SER A 344 -7.91 4.76 -8.43
CA SER A 344 -9.03 4.05 -9.06
C SER A 344 -9.58 4.75 -10.32
N SER A 345 -9.07 5.94 -10.68
CA SER A 345 -9.43 6.63 -11.92
C SER A 345 -8.98 5.83 -13.16
N PRO A 346 -9.83 5.64 -14.16
CA PRO A 346 -9.48 4.91 -15.37
C PRO A 346 -8.41 5.60 -16.23
N TYR A 347 -8.11 6.86 -15.94
CA TYR A 347 -7.16 7.66 -16.72
C TYR A 347 -5.76 7.72 -16.09
N SER A 348 -5.51 7.01 -14.98
CA SER A 348 -4.27 7.09 -14.22
C SER A 348 -3.59 5.73 -14.10
N GLU A 349 -2.35 5.60 -14.60
CA GLU A 349 -1.45 4.48 -14.27
C GLU A 349 -0.71 4.72 -12.94
N ALA A 350 -0.41 5.98 -12.64
CA ALA A 350 0.19 6.45 -11.40
C ALA A 350 -0.05 7.95 -11.25
N LEU A 351 -0.08 8.45 -10.02
CA LEU A 351 -0.26 9.87 -9.77
C LEU A 351 0.51 10.33 -8.53
N CYS A 352 0.84 11.60 -8.50
CA CYS A 352 1.47 12.27 -7.38
C CYS A 352 0.66 13.54 -7.07
N VAL A 353 0.06 13.60 -5.88
CA VAL A 353 -0.69 14.77 -5.42
C VAL A 353 0.29 15.82 -4.88
N ILE A 354 0.07 17.07 -5.27
CA ILE A 354 0.83 18.24 -4.81
C ILE A 354 -0.08 19.08 -3.92
N ALA A 355 0.38 19.34 -2.71
CA ALA A 355 -0.25 20.26 -1.78
C ALA A 355 0.83 21.07 -1.04
N ASN A 356 0.56 22.32 -0.73
CA ASN A 356 1.40 23.18 0.10
C ASN A 356 0.61 24.42 0.58
N GLY A 357 1.25 25.24 1.42
CA GLY A 357 0.64 26.43 2.00
C GLY A 357 0.30 27.56 1.03
N ASP A 358 0.71 27.48 -0.24
CA ASP A 358 0.39 28.48 -1.27
C ASP A 358 -0.85 28.10 -2.07
N LEU A 359 -1.34 26.86 -1.93
CA LEU A 359 -2.45 26.31 -2.69
C LEU A 359 -3.76 26.37 -1.89
N ASP A 360 -4.84 26.83 -2.54
CA ASP A 360 -6.20 26.77 -1.98
C ASP A 360 -6.84 25.38 -2.12
N GLY A 361 -6.24 24.48 -2.86
CA GLY A 361 -6.65 23.10 -3.06
C GLY A 361 -5.56 22.30 -3.74
N PRO A 362 -5.58 20.96 -3.61
CA PRO A 362 -4.56 20.09 -4.17
C PRO A 362 -4.49 20.16 -5.70
N LEU A 363 -3.33 19.82 -6.24
CA LEU A 363 -3.04 19.63 -7.66
C LEU A 363 -2.46 18.23 -7.85
N ALA A 364 -2.31 17.73 -9.09
CA ALA A 364 -1.71 16.42 -9.32
C ALA A 364 -0.80 16.39 -10.56
N ILE A 365 0.19 15.49 -10.53
CA ILE A 365 0.90 15.01 -11.72
C ILE A 365 0.41 13.58 -11.96
N VAL A 366 0.01 13.29 -13.18
CA VAL A 366 -0.62 12.02 -13.56
C VAL A 366 0.16 11.38 -14.69
N CYS A 367 0.62 10.15 -14.47
CA CYS A 367 1.04 9.27 -15.54
C CYS A 367 -0.22 8.66 -16.15
N THR A 368 -0.55 9.03 -17.40
CA THR A 368 -1.85 8.74 -17.99
C THR A 368 -1.97 7.31 -18.50
N GLU A 369 -3.14 6.70 -18.31
CA GLU A 369 -3.57 5.55 -19.11
C GLU A 369 -4.02 6.08 -20.48
N ASN A 370 -3.11 6.07 -21.43
CA ASN A 370 -3.27 6.74 -22.72
C ASN A 370 -4.46 6.22 -23.53
N HIS A 371 -4.70 4.91 -23.51
CA HIS A 371 -5.79 4.30 -24.28
C HIS A 371 -7.18 4.71 -23.75
N ALA A 372 -7.35 4.79 -22.42
CA ALA A 372 -8.61 5.26 -21.84
C ALA A 372 -8.86 6.73 -22.15
N LEU A 373 -7.81 7.55 -22.08
CA LEU A 373 -7.91 8.97 -22.40
C LEU A 373 -8.28 9.22 -23.87
N GLU A 374 -7.66 8.50 -24.81
CA GLU A 374 -8.00 8.54 -26.23
C GLU A 374 -9.44 8.08 -26.52
N LYS A 375 -9.84 6.98 -25.89
CA LYS A 375 -11.18 6.43 -26.04
C LYS A 375 -12.24 7.42 -25.60
N TRP A 376 -12.04 8.06 -24.44
CA TRP A 376 -12.90 9.11 -23.96
C TRP A 376 -12.94 10.30 -24.93
N ALA A 377 -11.81 10.81 -25.39
CA ALA A 377 -11.74 11.96 -26.27
C ALA A 377 -12.48 11.72 -27.61
N LYS A 378 -12.33 10.51 -28.18
CA LYS A 378 -13.09 10.10 -29.39
C LYS A 378 -14.59 10.07 -29.13
N GLY A 379 -15.02 9.54 -27.98
CA GLY A 379 -16.44 9.54 -27.57
C GLY A 379 -17.02 10.93 -27.30
N ALA A 380 -16.17 11.86 -26.84
CA ALA A 380 -16.53 13.26 -26.60
C ALA A 380 -16.41 14.16 -27.85
N GLY A 381 -15.99 13.61 -28.99
CA GLY A 381 -15.83 14.39 -30.24
C GLY A 381 -14.66 15.37 -30.22
N ILE A 382 -13.66 15.14 -29.36
CA ILE A 382 -12.47 16.00 -29.25
C ILE A 382 -11.47 15.58 -30.31
N SER A 383 -11.08 16.52 -31.18
CA SER A 383 -10.04 16.29 -32.19
C SER A 383 -8.65 16.44 -31.58
N PHE A 384 -7.74 15.51 -31.92
CA PHE A 384 -6.33 15.54 -31.53
C PHE A 384 -5.49 14.77 -32.53
N ALA A 385 -4.23 15.19 -32.74
CA ALA A 385 -3.30 14.52 -33.63
C ALA A 385 -2.44 13.49 -32.88
N SER A 386 -2.23 13.69 -31.56
CA SER A 386 -1.47 12.77 -30.71
C SER A 386 -2.00 12.80 -29.28
N VAL A 387 -1.70 11.73 -28.51
CA VAL A 387 -2.07 11.68 -27.08
C VAL A 387 -1.42 12.83 -26.29
N ARG A 388 -0.22 13.24 -26.67
CA ARG A 388 0.47 14.38 -26.07
C ARG A 388 -0.30 15.68 -26.27
N GLU A 389 -0.74 15.97 -27.49
CA GLU A 389 -1.62 17.11 -27.77
C GLU A 389 -2.92 17.05 -26.96
N LEU A 390 -3.50 15.84 -26.85
CA LEU A 390 -4.70 15.63 -26.04
C LEU A 390 -4.45 15.94 -24.56
N ALA A 391 -3.33 15.51 -24.01
CA ALA A 391 -2.94 15.78 -22.62
C ALA A 391 -2.79 17.28 -22.31
N ASP A 392 -2.38 18.07 -23.29
CA ASP A 392 -2.24 19.52 -23.15
C ASP A 392 -3.60 20.26 -23.22
N LYS A 393 -4.68 19.58 -23.64
CA LYS A 393 -6.01 20.20 -23.71
C LYS A 393 -6.63 20.36 -22.33
N LYS A 394 -7.32 21.51 -22.15
CA LYS A 394 -8.04 21.81 -20.91
C LYS A 394 -9.13 20.78 -20.63
N GLU A 395 -9.83 20.32 -21.64
CA GLU A 395 -10.92 19.35 -21.57
C GLU A 395 -10.42 18.01 -21.01
N ALA A 396 -9.25 17.55 -21.44
CA ALA A 396 -8.64 16.31 -20.94
C ALA A 396 -8.28 16.43 -19.45
N ARG A 397 -7.66 17.53 -19.04
CA ARG A 397 -7.35 17.76 -17.61
C ARG A 397 -8.62 17.84 -16.77
N GLN A 398 -9.65 18.52 -17.26
CA GLN A 398 -10.94 18.62 -16.55
C GLN A 398 -11.61 17.26 -16.39
N GLU A 399 -11.58 16.41 -17.41
CA GLU A 399 -12.15 15.06 -17.31
C GLU A 399 -11.39 14.20 -16.31
N VAL A 400 -10.05 14.25 -16.31
CA VAL A 400 -9.24 13.53 -15.32
C VAL A 400 -9.54 14.02 -13.91
N VAL A 401 -9.59 15.33 -13.68
CA VAL A 401 -9.97 15.93 -12.39
C VAL A 401 -11.38 15.48 -11.97
N LYS A 402 -12.34 15.47 -12.90
CA LYS A 402 -13.70 14.98 -12.63
C LYS A 402 -13.71 13.51 -12.21
N SER A 403 -12.90 12.68 -12.84
CA SER A 403 -12.77 11.28 -12.46
C SER A 403 -12.15 11.10 -11.08
N PHE A 404 -11.16 11.92 -10.72
CA PHE A 404 -10.59 11.94 -9.37
C PHE A 404 -11.61 12.32 -8.30
N ILE A 405 -12.43 13.34 -8.58
CA ILE A 405 -13.51 13.74 -7.66
C ILE A 405 -14.52 12.61 -7.49
N ALA A 406 -14.85 11.87 -8.55
CA ALA A 406 -15.77 10.73 -8.47
C ALA A 406 -15.15 9.60 -7.63
N ALA A 407 -13.91 9.22 -7.92
CA ALA A 407 -13.17 8.20 -7.17
C ALA A 407 -12.98 8.57 -5.68
N GLY A 408 -12.64 9.83 -5.41
CA GLY A 408 -12.49 10.34 -4.07
C GLY A 408 -13.81 10.34 -3.26
N LYS A 409 -14.94 10.65 -3.90
CA LYS A 409 -16.27 10.54 -3.27
C LYS A 409 -16.60 9.10 -2.90
N GLU A 410 -16.32 8.17 -3.79
CA GLU A 410 -16.52 6.73 -3.54
C GLU A 410 -15.63 6.23 -2.40
N ALA A 411 -14.38 6.70 -2.33
CA ALA A 411 -13.46 6.41 -1.24
C ALA A 411 -13.77 7.16 0.07
N GLY A 412 -14.75 8.08 0.06
CA GLY A 412 -15.15 8.86 1.22
C GLY A 412 -14.16 9.95 1.62
N LEU A 413 -13.44 10.54 0.65
CA LEU A 413 -12.60 11.72 0.90
C LEU A 413 -13.47 12.91 1.31
N SER A 414 -12.89 13.79 2.12
CA SER A 414 -13.53 15.01 2.59
C SER A 414 -13.76 16.02 1.46
N LYS A 415 -14.66 16.98 1.71
CA LYS A 415 -14.91 18.09 0.77
C LYS A 415 -13.64 18.89 0.45
N LEU A 416 -12.71 18.95 1.36
CA LEU A 416 -11.45 19.65 1.20
C LEU A 416 -10.51 18.91 0.24
N GLU A 417 -10.35 17.61 0.44
CA GLU A 417 -9.53 16.74 -0.41
C GLU A 417 -10.10 16.63 -1.83
N LEU A 418 -11.40 16.77 -1.96
CA LEU A 418 -12.08 16.82 -3.26
C LEU A 418 -11.96 18.19 -3.99
N ARG A 419 -11.28 19.19 -3.40
CA ARG A 419 -10.98 20.48 -4.06
C ARG A 419 -9.83 20.41 -5.05
N ILE A 420 -9.46 19.23 -5.55
CA ILE A 420 -8.45 19.12 -6.60
C ILE A 420 -8.88 19.94 -7.82
N LYS A 421 -7.99 20.85 -8.29
CA LYS A 421 -8.37 21.88 -9.28
C LYS A 421 -7.80 21.64 -10.67
N ASP A 422 -6.59 21.12 -10.76
CA ASP A 422 -5.87 20.95 -12.02
C ASP A 422 -4.88 19.81 -11.91
N CYS A 423 -4.41 19.33 -13.06
CA CYS A 423 -3.36 18.33 -13.13
C CYS A 423 -2.43 18.55 -14.34
N VAL A 424 -1.23 18.00 -14.23
CA VAL A 424 -0.31 17.75 -15.33
C VAL A 424 -0.57 16.32 -15.82
N LEU A 425 -0.79 16.13 -17.11
CA LEU A 425 -0.96 14.83 -17.74
C LEU A 425 0.32 14.45 -18.48
N SER A 426 1.00 13.40 -18.03
CA SER A 426 2.19 12.86 -18.67
C SER A 426 1.87 11.62 -19.47
N THR A 427 2.12 11.67 -20.78
CA THR A 427 1.84 10.59 -21.72
C THR A 427 3.07 9.76 -22.10
N ASP A 428 4.27 10.27 -21.84
CA ASP A 428 5.51 9.75 -22.40
C ASP A 428 6.33 8.91 -21.42
N THR A 429 5.91 8.83 -20.13
CA THR A 429 6.80 8.29 -19.10
C THR A 429 6.04 7.43 -18.12
N GLN A 430 6.26 6.13 -18.16
CA GLN A 430 5.92 5.26 -17.02
C GLN A 430 6.90 5.54 -15.88
N TRP A 431 6.36 5.71 -14.68
CA TRP A 431 7.18 5.82 -13.49
C TRP A 431 7.69 4.44 -13.08
N LEU A 432 9.00 4.29 -13.09
CA LEU A 432 9.70 3.03 -12.81
C LEU A 432 10.70 3.24 -11.67
N PRO A 433 11.21 2.17 -11.06
CA PRO A 433 12.30 2.26 -10.10
C PRO A 433 13.48 3.09 -10.65
N GLY A 434 13.89 4.11 -9.89
CA GLY A 434 14.89 5.07 -10.31
C GLY A 434 14.40 6.21 -11.24
N LYS A 435 13.14 6.18 -11.68
CA LYS A 435 12.50 7.18 -12.54
C LYS A 435 11.09 7.48 -12.05
N GLY A 436 10.99 8.22 -10.93
CA GLY A 436 9.73 8.56 -10.29
C GLY A 436 9.23 7.55 -9.25
N MET A 437 9.83 6.35 -9.18
CA MET A 437 9.57 5.38 -8.11
C MET A 437 10.86 4.91 -7.43
N THR A 438 10.72 4.51 -6.18
CA THR A 438 11.75 3.80 -5.40
C THR A 438 11.85 2.35 -5.87
N ALA A 439 12.91 1.63 -5.45
CA ALA A 439 13.06 0.19 -5.72
C ALA A 439 11.89 -0.65 -5.16
N SER A 440 11.20 -0.16 -4.13
CA SER A 440 10.00 -0.78 -3.54
C SER A 440 8.69 -0.38 -4.21
N MET A 441 8.74 0.24 -5.39
CA MET A 441 7.56 0.71 -6.15
C MET A 441 6.70 1.75 -5.40
N LYS A 442 7.32 2.53 -4.50
CA LYS A 442 6.71 3.71 -3.86
C LYS A 442 7.07 4.97 -4.64
N LEU A 443 6.20 5.99 -4.58
CA LEU A 443 6.47 7.28 -5.22
C LEU A 443 7.74 7.95 -4.66
N ASP A 444 8.61 8.37 -5.54
CA ASP A 444 9.71 9.29 -5.25
C ASP A 444 9.26 10.72 -5.60
N ARG A 445 8.54 11.36 -4.67
CA ARG A 445 7.94 12.69 -4.87
C ARG A 445 8.95 13.72 -5.31
N LYS A 446 10.14 13.74 -4.69
CA LYS A 446 11.19 14.70 -5.02
C LYS A 446 11.60 14.56 -6.48
N LYS A 447 11.86 13.33 -6.90
CA LYS A 447 12.26 13.05 -8.28
C LYS A 447 11.15 13.31 -9.29
N ILE A 448 9.90 13.03 -8.93
CA ILE A 448 8.74 13.37 -9.77
C ILE A 448 8.65 14.88 -9.96
N LEU A 449 8.75 15.68 -8.90
CA LEU A 449 8.72 17.13 -8.99
C LEU A 449 9.88 17.69 -9.82
N GLU A 450 11.08 17.13 -9.70
CA GLU A 450 12.24 17.48 -10.52
C GLU A 450 12.00 17.16 -12.02
N MET A 451 11.40 15.99 -12.31
CA MET A 451 11.11 15.57 -13.69
C MET A 451 10.09 16.46 -14.40
N TYR A 452 9.11 16.99 -13.66
CA TYR A 452 8.00 17.80 -14.21
C TYR A 452 8.05 19.26 -13.75
N GLU A 453 9.22 19.78 -13.40
CA GLU A 453 9.39 21.14 -12.84
C GLU A 453 8.74 22.22 -13.71
N LYS A 454 8.91 22.15 -15.05
CA LYS A 454 8.35 23.13 -15.99
C LYS A 454 6.83 23.07 -16.04
N GLU A 455 6.29 21.88 -16.12
CA GLU A 455 4.84 21.62 -16.17
C GLU A 455 4.16 22.01 -14.86
N VAL A 456 4.81 21.75 -13.73
CA VAL A 456 4.34 22.16 -12.39
C VAL A 456 4.34 23.68 -12.26
N LYS A 457 5.37 24.38 -12.73
CA LYS A 457 5.40 25.85 -12.76
C LYS A 457 4.24 26.42 -13.59
N ALA A 458 4.04 25.88 -14.79
CA ALA A 458 2.93 26.30 -15.64
C ALA A 458 1.56 26.00 -15.01
N MET A 459 1.42 24.87 -14.29
CA MET A 459 0.20 24.54 -13.55
C MET A 459 -0.03 25.51 -12.40
N TYR A 460 0.98 25.92 -11.66
CA TYR A 460 0.85 26.93 -10.60
C TYR A 460 0.40 28.27 -11.15
N GLU A 461 1.00 28.74 -12.25
CA GLU A 461 0.62 29.99 -12.93
C GLU A 461 -0.84 29.96 -13.37
N ARG A 462 -1.31 28.85 -13.97
CA ARG A 462 -2.73 28.66 -14.35
C ARG A 462 -3.68 28.74 -13.16
N ASN A 463 -3.21 28.38 -11.97
CA ASN A 463 -4.00 28.41 -10.73
C ASN A 463 -3.76 29.68 -9.89
N GLY A 464 -3.09 30.70 -10.46
CA GLY A 464 -2.87 31.99 -9.81
C GLY A 464 -1.87 31.97 -8.66
N VAL A 465 -1.01 30.94 -8.58
CA VAL A 465 0.02 30.79 -7.54
C VAL A 465 1.32 31.37 -8.07
N LYS A 466 1.85 32.39 -7.38
CA LYS A 466 3.18 32.91 -7.66
C LYS A 466 4.22 32.01 -6.98
N ILE A 467 5.07 31.38 -7.77
CA ILE A 467 6.22 30.65 -7.24
C ILE A 467 7.24 31.69 -6.82
N SER A 468 7.50 31.82 -5.51
CA SER A 468 8.68 32.54 -5.02
C SER A 468 9.91 31.76 -5.48
N SER A 469 10.72 32.42 -6.32
CA SER A 469 11.98 31.91 -6.87
C SER A 469 12.99 31.53 -5.80
#